data_9a732850f437630cf0c2d5c36a2b8445
#
_entry.id   9a732850f437630cf0c2d5c36a2b8445
#
_cell.length_a   1.000
_cell.length_b   1.000
_cell.length_c   1.000
_cell.angle_alpha   90.00
_cell.angle_beta   90.00
_cell.angle_gamma   90.00
#
_symmetry.space_group_name_H-M   'P 1'
#
loop_
_entity.id
_entity.type
_entity.pdbx_description
1 polymer ?
#
loop_
_entity_poly.entity_id
_entity_poly.type
_entity_poly.pdbx_seq_one_letter_code
_entity_poly.pdbx_strand_id
1 'polypeptide(L)'
;MTPEEYERWMIRDCARCGRRASKSAEWSDGPICRTCYERAMRVRGRCPSCGTDRLLPGRDTDGTPICRDCAGIVRDFFCDRCGFEGLLLGGRLCEHCTLADTLAHLLDDGTGRVAPEFLPLIKTLLEMDRPKSRLIWLRNPNVVRLLQGLATGSIPLTHDGLHQETPWRTVTHLRDLLMDSGVLPRLDRQLILYQRWLTERLATIEEPEHRQLLRHFATWHQMRRLRAKAEKAPLGRSQTNHTKQEVTQAGAFLAWLASQGRAIGQCQQADIDAWHTASLATRRPSQSFLRWCMRTGRMPRLTLPPAVITQDPEPLHQHRRLAILRRVLNDDSLPLRARVAAALVLLYAQPVSRIVRLTINDVTDDETTVTVQLGDPPSPLPEPVADLMRAYIRSRQHLPYASSRSSQWLFPGRQPGQPMNPVSLQVHLRDIGVPPQRGRASAIRHLVLQAPAPVIAKALGYHDKTTTRLVTEAGGTWSRYAPGDH
;
A
#
# COMPACT_ATOMS: atom_id res chain seq x y z
N MET A 1 -35.70 -17.73 -29.88
CA MET A 1 -36.10 -16.57 -29.10
C MET A 1 -35.53 -15.37 -29.82
N THR A 2 -36.40 -14.51 -30.33
CA THR A 2 -36.00 -13.27 -31.01
C THR A 2 -35.48 -12.23 -30.00
N PRO A 3 -34.70 -11.23 -30.42
CA PRO A 3 -34.26 -10.13 -29.53
C PRO A 3 -35.43 -9.47 -28.76
N GLU A 4 -36.58 -9.30 -29.43
CA GLU A 4 -37.80 -8.72 -28.84
C GLU A 4 -38.45 -9.63 -27.79
N GLU A 5 -38.48 -10.95 -28.04
CA GLU A 5 -38.94 -11.95 -27.08
C GLU A 5 -37.99 -11.99 -25.86
N TYR A 6 -36.68 -11.93 -26.10
CA TYR A 6 -35.68 -11.85 -25.01
C TYR A 6 -35.88 -10.61 -24.16
N GLU A 7 -36.03 -9.43 -24.77
CA GLU A 7 -36.30 -8.20 -24.01
C GLU A 7 -37.60 -8.31 -23.20
N ARG A 8 -38.64 -8.84 -23.79
CA ARG A 8 -39.95 -8.97 -23.14
C ARG A 8 -39.92 -9.93 -21.94
N TRP A 9 -39.15 -11.01 -22.02
CA TRP A 9 -39.09 -12.05 -20.99
C TRP A 9 -37.99 -11.85 -19.96
N MET A 10 -36.85 -11.34 -20.36
CA MET A 10 -35.66 -11.25 -19.51
C MET A 10 -35.42 -9.87 -18.91
N ILE A 11 -35.85 -8.80 -19.57
CA ILE A 11 -35.69 -7.44 -19.03
C ILE A 11 -36.96 -7.03 -18.31
N ARG A 12 -36.85 -6.89 -16.98
CA ARG A 12 -37.94 -6.58 -16.06
C ARG A 12 -37.52 -5.50 -15.07
N ASP A 13 -38.51 -4.83 -14.49
CA ASP A 13 -38.27 -3.96 -13.37
C ASP A 13 -38.04 -4.83 -12.12
N CYS A 14 -36.90 -4.64 -11.47
CA CYS A 14 -36.51 -5.40 -10.31
C CYS A 14 -37.40 -5.06 -9.12
N ALA A 15 -38.10 -6.04 -8.55
CA ALA A 15 -38.98 -5.85 -7.39
C ALA A 15 -38.27 -5.22 -6.17
N ARG A 16 -36.95 -5.38 -6.03
CA ARG A 16 -36.18 -4.88 -4.87
C ARG A 16 -35.54 -3.52 -5.05
N CYS A 17 -35.20 -3.12 -6.28
CA CYS A 17 -34.49 -1.84 -6.52
C CYS A 17 -35.12 -0.97 -7.62
N GLY A 18 -36.22 -1.40 -8.23
CA GLY A 18 -36.94 -0.67 -9.27
C GLY A 18 -36.20 -0.53 -10.61
N ARG A 19 -34.97 -1.02 -10.73
CA ARG A 19 -34.19 -0.87 -11.98
C ARG A 19 -34.66 -1.85 -13.03
N ARG A 20 -34.83 -1.37 -14.24
CA ARG A 20 -35.06 -2.20 -15.44
C ARG A 20 -33.76 -2.92 -15.80
N ALA A 21 -33.73 -4.24 -15.65
CA ALA A 21 -32.54 -5.03 -15.85
C ALA A 21 -32.88 -6.50 -16.17
N SER A 22 -31.88 -7.25 -16.67
CA SER A 22 -32.04 -8.69 -16.88
C SER A 22 -32.37 -9.41 -15.58
N LYS A 23 -33.43 -10.21 -15.60
CA LYS A 23 -33.92 -11.05 -14.52
C LYS A 23 -32.91 -12.15 -14.19
N SER A 24 -32.46 -12.25 -12.95
CA SER A 24 -31.59 -13.34 -12.47
C SER A 24 -32.34 -14.41 -11.67
N ALA A 25 -33.44 -14.04 -11.05
CA ALA A 25 -34.35 -14.94 -10.37
C ALA A 25 -35.75 -14.32 -10.35
N GLU A 26 -36.76 -15.17 -10.14
CA GLU A 26 -38.13 -14.79 -9.83
C GLU A 26 -38.52 -15.50 -8.54
N TRP A 27 -38.76 -14.70 -7.50
CA TRP A 27 -39.09 -15.19 -6.17
C TRP A 27 -40.48 -14.69 -5.78
N SER A 28 -40.95 -15.01 -4.58
CA SER A 28 -42.27 -14.57 -4.07
C SER A 28 -42.46 -13.06 -4.10
N ASP A 29 -41.36 -12.29 -3.97
CA ASP A 29 -41.37 -10.84 -4.05
C ASP A 29 -41.24 -10.29 -5.48
N GLY A 30 -41.19 -11.16 -6.51
CA GLY A 30 -41.18 -10.81 -7.94
C GLY A 30 -39.82 -11.00 -8.63
N PRO A 31 -39.65 -10.42 -9.84
CA PRO A 31 -38.42 -10.55 -10.61
C PRO A 31 -37.27 -9.76 -9.96
N ILE A 32 -36.11 -10.39 -9.87
CA ILE A 32 -34.93 -9.85 -9.16
C ILE A 32 -33.73 -9.74 -10.12
N CYS A 33 -33.13 -8.55 -10.20
CA CYS A 33 -31.92 -8.33 -10.98
C CYS A 33 -30.68 -8.96 -10.33
N ARG A 34 -29.62 -9.15 -11.13
CA ARG A 34 -28.38 -9.78 -10.69
C ARG A 34 -27.77 -9.14 -9.43
N THR A 35 -27.76 -7.82 -9.36
CA THR A 35 -27.19 -7.11 -8.20
C THR A 35 -27.96 -7.39 -6.91
N CYS A 36 -29.29 -7.39 -6.98
CA CYS A 36 -30.15 -7.70 -5.82
C CYS A 36 -30.09 -9.18 -5.45
N TYR A 37 -29.99 -10.07 -6.43
CA TYR A 37 -29.78 -11.51 -6.23
C TYR A 37 -28.45 -11.77 -5.50
N GLU A 38 -27.32 -11.23 -6.00
CA GLU A 38 -26.01 -11.40 -5.37
C GLU A 38 -25.94 -10.77 -3.96
N ARG A 39 -26.69 -9.69 -3.73
CA ARG A 39 -26.82 -9.09 -2.39
C ARG A 39 -27.60 -10.01 -1.45
N ALA A 40 -28.70 -10.55 -1.90
CA ALA A 40 -29.51 -11.49 -1.12
C ALA A 40 -28.74 -12.75 -0.73
N MET A 41 -27.88 -13.26 -1.62
CA MET A 41 -27.01 -14.42 -1.35
C MET A 41 -25.91 -14.18 -0.31
N ARG A 42 -25.85 -12.99 0.29
CA ARG A 42 -24.87 -12.62 1.34
C ARG A 42 -25.54 -12.30 2.67
N VAL A 43 -26.85 -12.24 2.71
CA VAL A 43 -27.60 -11.96 3.94
C VAL A 43 -27.74 -13.25 4.73
N ARG A 44 -27.15 -13.31 5.91
CA ARG A 44 -27.21 -14.45 6.82
C ARG A 44 -27.66 -14.01 8.19
N GLY A 45 -28.25 -14.91 8.93
CA GLY A 45 -28.69 -14.68 10.28
C GLY A 45 -29.85 -15.60 10.67
N ARG A 46 -30.43 -15.32 11.82
CA ARG A 46 -31.56 -16.06 12.32
C ARG A 46 -32.84 -15.62 11.59
N CYS A 47 -33.47 -16.58 10.92
CA CYS A 47 -34.74 -16.32 10.21
C CYS A 47 -35.84 -15.92 11.21
N PRO A 48 -36.48 -14.76 11.05
CA PRO A 48 -37.54 -14.33 11.97
C PRO A 48 -38.77 -15.24 11.94
N SER A 49 -39.04 -15.91 10.83
CA SER A 49 -40.21 -16.78 10.66
C SER A 49 -40.03 -18.17 11.28
N CYS A 50 -38.86 -18.81 11.17
CA CYS A 50 -38.61 -20.19 11.65
C CYS A 50 -37.52 -20.30 12.72
N GLY A 51 -36.82 -19.22 13.04
CA GLY A 51 -35.75 -19.20 14.07
C GLY A 51 -34.43 -19.86 13.67
N THR A 52 -34.31 -20.43 12.46
CA THR A 52 -33.09 -21.11 11.99
C THR A 52 -32.05 -20.10 11.54
N ASP A 53 -30.79 -20.30 11.94
CA ASP A 53 -29.66 -19.46 11.51
C ASP A 53 -29.09 -19.99 10.18
N ARG A 54 -29.30 -19.24 9.09
CA ARG A 54 -28.92 -19.63 7.73
C ARG A 54 -28.94 -18.46 6.74
N LEU A 55 -28.81 -18.76 5.45
CA LEU A 55 -28.96 -17.77 4.37
C LEU A 55 -30.41 -17.25 4.33
N LEU A 56 -30.59 -15.92 4.19
CA LEU A 56 -31.88 -15.26 4.15
C LEU A 56 -32.10 -14.55 2.80
N PRO A 57 -32.30 -15.30 1.71
CA PRO A 57 -32.42 -14.74 0.36
C PRO A 57 -33.78 -14.13 0.09
N GLY A 58 -34.83 -14.61 0.74
CA GLY A 58 -36.22 -14.18 0.58
C GLY A 58 -36.55 -12.91 1.37
N ARG A 59 -37.76 -12.43 1.20
CA ARG A 59 -38.38 -11.36 2.00
C ARG A 59 -39.81 -11.73 2.38
N ASP A 60 -40.22 -11.36 3.57
CA ASP A 60 -41.61 -11.38 3.98
C ASP A 60 -42.37 -10.18 3.42
N THR A 61 -43.68 -10.05 3.82
CA THR A 61 -44.54 -8.96 3.40
C THR A 61 -44.07 -7.57 3.84
N ASP A 62 -43.30 -7.49 4.94
CA ASP A 62 -42.75 -6.26 5.48
C ASP A 62 -41.35 -5.94 4.94
N GLY A 63 -40.84 -6.79 4.01
CA GLY A 63 -39.52 -6.66 3.38
C GLY A 63 -38.36 -7.18 4.24
N THR A 64 -38.64 -7.85 5.38
CA THR A 64 -37.64 -8.42 6.28
C THR A 64 -37.03 -9.66 5.64
N PRO A 65 -35.67 -9.84 5.70
CA PRO A 65 -35.01 -11.02 5.15
C PRO A 65 -35.42 -12.31 5.86
N ILE A 66 -35.87 -13.31 5.09
CA ILE A 66 -36.25 -14.65 5.56
C ILE A 66 -35.56 -15.76 4.76
N CYS A 67 -35.49 -16.96 5.32
CA CYS A 67 -34.85 -18.10 4.66
C CYS A 67 -35.63 -18.55 3.42
N ARG A 68 -34.98 -19.38 2.58
CA ARG A 68 -35.57 -19.86 1.34
C ARG A 68 -36.89 -20.64 1.56
N ASP A 69 -36.93 -21.47 2.60
CA ASP A 69 -38.08 -22.32 2.87
C ASP A 69 -39.30 -21.49 3.33
N CYS A 70 -39.09 -20.50 4.21
CA CYS A 70 -40.14 -19.56 4.61
C CYS A 70 -40.58 -18.64 3.46
N ALA A 71 -39.69 -18.35 2.51
CA ALA A 71 -40.02 -17.54 1.34
C ALA A 71 -40.60 -18.37 0.16
N GLY A 72 -40.77 -19.69 0.30
CA GLY A 72 -41.24 -20.56 -0.78
C GLY A 72 -40.30 -20.65 -1.98
N ILE A 73 -39.00 -20.41 -1.80
CA ILE A 73 -37.99 -20.47 -2.87
C ILE A 73 -37.59 -21.91 -3.08
N VAL A 74 -38.04 -22.52 -4.19
CA VAL A 74 -37.77 -23.91 -4.52
C VAL A 74 -36.30 -24.17 -4.84
N ARG A 75 -35.60 -23.16 -5.38
CA ARG A 75 -34.21 -23.30 -5.78
C ARG A 75 -33.34 -23.66 -4.60
N ASP A 76 -32.51 -24.71 -4.78
CA ASP A 76 -31.50 -25.11 -3.83
C ASP A 76 -30.22 -24.21 -3.95
N PHE A 77 -29.68 -23.85 -2.81
CA PHE A 77 -28.48 -23.00 -2.69
C PHE A 77 -27.31 -23.71 -2.01
N PHE A 78 -27.40 -25.02 -1.81
CA PHE A 78 -26.32 -25.81 -1.24
C PHE A 78 -25.29 -26.23 -2.29
N CYS A 79 -24.03 -26.07 -1.97
CA CYS A 79 -22.93 -26.54 -2.79
C CYS A 79 -22.86 -28.07 -2.75
N ASP A 80 -22.87 -28.71 -3.92
CA ASP A 80 -22.84 -30.17 -4.02
C ASP A 80 -21.56 -30.79 -3.41
N ARG A 81 -20.47 -30.01 -3.27
CA ARG A 81 -19.22 -30.52 -2.72
C ARG A 81 -19.05 -30.29 -1.22
N CYS A 82 -19.28 -29.08 -0.74
CA CYS A 82 -18.98 -28.73 0.66
C CYS A 82 -20.21 -28.42 1.51
N GLY A 83 -21.42 -28.50 0.96
CA GLY A 83 -22.66 -28.20 1.67
C GLY A 83 -22.87 -26.73 2.04
N PHE A 84 -21.97 -25.83 1.63
CA PHE A 84 -22.13 -24.39 1.90
C PHE A 84 -23.38 -23.85 1.22
N GLU A 85 -24.27 -23.23 1.99
CA GLU A 85 -25.47 -22.58 1.48
C GLU A 85 -25.14 -21.15 1.02
N GLY A 86 -25.29 -20.83 -0.28
CA GLY A 86 -24.94 -19.49 -0.80
C GLY A 86 -25.02 -19.39 -2.30
N LEU A 87 -24.32 -18.40 -2.86
CA LEU A 87 -24.23 -18.22 -4.30
C LEU A 87 -23.52 -19.41 -4.95
N LEU A 88 -24.23 -20.10 -5.85
CA LEU A 88 -23.67 -21.16 -6.66
C LEU A 88 -23.30 -20.63 -8.06
N LEU A 89 -22.19 -21.11 -8.56
CA LEU A 89 -21.70 -20.87 -9.93
C LEU A 89 -22.05 -22.08 -10.83
N GLY A 90 -21.45 -22.15 -12.00
CA GLY A 90 -21.63 -23.30 -12.91
C GLY A 90 -21.34 -24.63 -12.22
N GLY A 91 -22.10 -25.68 -12.51
CA GLY A 91 -21.92 -27.00 -11.90
C GLY A 91 -22.37 -27.10 -10.44
N ARG A 92 -23.22 -26.20 -9.96
CA ARG A 92 -23.75 -26.15 -8.58
C ARG A 92 -22.70 -26.08 -7.48
N LEU A 93 -21.54 -25.54 -7.78
CA LEU A 93 -20.46 -25.31 -6.81
C LEU A 93 -20.48 -23.89 -6.27
N CYS A 94 -20.13 -23.72 -5.00
CA CYS A 94 -19.93 -22.38 -4.42
C CYS A 94 -18.68 -21.71 -5.01
N GLU A 95 -18.54 -20.40 -4.81
CA GLU A 95 -17.40 -19.61 -5.29
C GLU A 95 -16.05 -20.19 -4.82
N HIS A 96 -15.99 -20.74 -3.61
CA HIS A 96 -14.77 -21.32 -3.03
C HIS A 96 -14.38 -22.65 -3.71
N CYS A 97 -15.34 -23.56 -3.90
CA CYS A 97 -15.08 -24.82 -4.58
C CYS A 97 -14.72 -24.62 -6.06
N THR A 98 -15.39 -23.68 -6.73
CA THR A 98 -15.05 -23.29 -8.11
C THR A 98 -13.65 -22.68 -8.19
N LEU A 99 -13.25 -21.87 -7.20
CA LEU A 99 -11.90 -21.32 -7.15
C LEU A 99 -10.85 -22.42 -6.96
N ALA A 100 -11.11 -23.40 -6.09
CA ALA A 100 -10.21 -24.54 -5.89
C ALA A 100 -9.99 -25.33 -7.18
N ASP A 101 -11.06 -25.63 -7.92
CA ASP A 101 -10.96 -26.34 -9.20
C ASP A 101 -10.22 -25.54 -10.27
N THR A 102 -10.51 -24.23 -10.33
CA THR A 102 -9.82 -23.33 -11.27
C THR A 102 -8.33 -23.27 -10.99
N LEU A 103 -7.93 -23.18 -9.72
CA LEU A 103 -6.52 -23.17 -9.34
C LEU A 103 -5.84 -24.52 -9.61
N ALA A 104 -6.50 -25.64 -9.29
CA ALA A 104 -5.98 -26.96 -9.58
C ALA A 104 -5.73 -27.16 -11.09
N HIS A 105 -6.67 -26.70 -11.92
CA HIS A 105 -6.52 -26.77 -13.38
C HIS A 105 -5.41 -25.86 -13.93
N LEU A 106 -5.29 -24.63 -13.41
CA LEU A 106 -4.28 -23.66 -13.90
C LEU A 106 -2.87 -23.97 -13.43
N LEU A 107 -2.72 -24.70 -12.32
CA LEU A 107 -1.45 -25.07 -11.71
C LEU A 107 -1.11 -26.55 -11.93
N ASP A 108 -1.81 -27.21 -12.83
CA ASP A 108 -1.50 -28.56 -13.28
C ASP A 108 -0.17 -28.55 -14.05
N ASP A 109 0.75 -29.42 -13.65
CA ASP A 109 2.07 -29.58 -14.27
C ASP A 109 2.05 -30.41 -15.58
N GLY A 110 0.84 -30.80 -16.04
CA GLY A 110 0.62 -31.65 -17.19
C GLY A 110 0.43 -33.15 -16.85
N THR A 111 0.56 -33.52 -15.57
CA THR A 111 0.35 -34.89 -15.08
C THR A 111 -1.01 -35.10 -14.41
N GLY A 112 -1.87 -34.08 -14.40
CA GLY A 112 -3.14 -34.07 -13.67
C GLY A 112 -2.96 -33.72 -12.18
N ARG A 113 -1.82 -33.21 -11.78
CA ARG A 113 -1.48 -32.86 -10.39
C ARG A 113 -0.91 -31.46 -10.28
N VAL A 114 -1.11 -30.87 -9.13
CA VAL A 114 -0.47 -29.60 -8.76
C VAL A 114 0.87 -29.90 -8.10
N ALA A 115 1.93 -29.27 -8.58
CA ALA A 115 3.25 -29.40 -7.96
C ALA A 115 3.23 -28.87 -6.52
N PRO A 116 3.88 -29.56 -5.55
CA PRO A 116 3.84 -29.21 -4.14
C PRO A 116 4.24 -27.76 -3.82
N GLU A 117 5.11 -27.19 -4.65
CA GLU A 117 5.60 -25.81 -4.51
C GLU A 117 4.47 -24.78 -4.56
N PHE A 118 3.36 -25.07 -5.28
CA PHE A 118 2.22 -24.16 -5.41
C PHE A 118 1.14 -24.32 -4.34
N LEU A 119 1.21 -25.35 -3.50
CA LEU A 119 0.23 -25.57 -2.44
C LEU A 119 0.08 -24.39 -1.48
N PRO A 120 1.17 -23.68 -1.07
CA PRO A 120 1.04 -22.49 -0.24
C PRO A 120 0.31 -21.34 -0.96
N LEU A 121 0.52 -21.15 -2.27
CA LEU A 121 -0.22 -20.16 -3.07
C LEU A 121 -1.70 -20.48 -3.12
N ILE A 122 -2.07 -21.74 -3.40
CA ILE A 122 -3.46 -22.20 -3.42
C ILE A 122 -4.12 -21.94 -2.08
N LYS A 123 -3.48 -22.36 -0.98
CA LYS A 123 -3.97 -22.13 0.37
C LYS A 123 -4.23 -20.64 0.62
N THR A 124 -3.26 -19.80 0.33
CA THR A 124 -3.37 -18.34 0.49
C THR A 124 -4.54 -17.77 -0.31
N LEU A 125 -4.72 -18.20 -1.56
CA LEU A 125 -5.81 -17.70 -2.42
C LEU A 125 -7.19 -18.20 -1.97
N LEU A 126 -7.28 -19.40 -1.41
CA LEU A 126 -8.53 -19.96 -0.88
C LEU A 126 -8.92 -19.34 0.48
N GLU A 127 -7.98 -19.00 1.31
CA GLU A 127 -8.22 -18.35 2.62
C GLU A 127 -8.62 -16.89 2.48
N MET A 128 -8.44 -16.29 1.30
CA MET A 128 -8.81 -14.90 1.06
C MET A 128 -10.33 -14.71 1.00
N ASP A 129 -10.83 -13.63 1.62
CA ASP A 129 -12.21 -13.19 1.43
C ASP A 129 -12.50 -12.88 -0.03
N ARG A 130 -13.73 -13.10 -0.46
CA ARG A 130 -14.22 -12.83 -1.82
C ARG A 130 -13.58 -13.71 -2.91
N PRO A 131 -13.84 -15.02 -2.92
CA PRO A 131 -13.39 -15.95 -3.96
C PRO A 131 -13.75 -15.48 -5.38
N LYS A 132 -14.90 -14.83 -5.55
CA LYS A 132 -15.34 -14.26 -6.83
C LYS A 132 -14.34 -13.27 -7.44
N SER A 133 -13.71 -12.43 -6.64
CA SER A 133 -12.70 -11.49 -7.14
C SER A 133 -11.47 -12.21 -7.68
N ARG A 134 -11.12 -13.37 -7.07
CA ARG A 134 -10.03 -14.21 -7.54
C ARG A 134 -10.39 -14.92 -8.84
N LEU A 135 -11.61 -15.44 -8.94
CA LEU A 135 -12.11 -16.03 -10.18
C LEU A 135 -12.11 -15.04 -11.35
N ILE A 136 -12.44 -13.77 -11.10
CA ILE A 136 -12.35 -12.71 -12.12
C ILE A 136 -10.89 -12.45 -12.50
N TRP A 137 -9.98 -12.39 -11.54
CA TRP A 137 -8.55 -12.20 -11.78
C TRP A 137 -7.94 -13.38 -12.57
N LEU A 138 -8.31 -14.62 -12.25
CA LEU A 138 -7.87 -15.84 -12.95
C LEU A 138 -8.43 -15.97 -14.38
N ARG A 139 -9.43 -15.16 -14.77
CA ARG A 139 -9.90 -15.08 -16.16
C ARG A 139 -9.00 -14.21 -17.06
N ASN A 140 -8.06 -13.45 -16.48
CA ASN A 140 -7.15 -12.63 -17.27
C ASN A 140 -6.17 -13.55 -18.04
N PRO A 141 -6.11 -13.47 -19.39
CA PRO A 141 -5.26 -14.35 -20.19
C PRO A 141 -3.78 -14.31 -19.80
N ASN A 142 -3.29 -13.13 -19.39
CA ASN A 142 -1.90 -13.00 -18.94
C ASN A 142 -1.64 -13.70 -17.61
N VAL A 143 -2.62 -13.75 -16.72
CA VAL A 143 -2.53 -14.49 -15.45
C VAL A 143 -2.53 -15.99 -15.72
N VAL A 144 -3.45 -16.45 -16.58
CA VAL A 144 -3.53 -17.86 -17.02
C VAL A 144 -2.19 -18.31 -17.59
N ARG A 145 -1.66 -17.58 -18.58
CA ARG A 145 -0.38 -17.88 -19.22
C ARG A 145 0.77 -17.97 -18.21
N LEU A 146 0.85 -17.02 -17.30
CA LEU A 146 1.92 -16.99 -16.29
C LEU A 146 1.81 -18.17 -15.31
N LEU A 147 0.61 -18.48 -14.81
CA LEU A 147 0.41 -19.58 -13.86
C LEU A 147 0.70 -20.92 -14.53
N GLN A 148 0.19 -21.15 -15.75
CA GLN A 148 0.46 -22.36 -16.52
C GLN A 148 1.95 -22.48 -16.88
N GLY A 149 2.59 -21.36 -17.27
CA GLY A 149 4.02 -21.34 -17.57
C GLY A 149 4.89 -21.69 -16.36
N LEU A 150 4.51 -21.22 -15.17
CA LEU A 150 5.18 -21.59 -13.92
C LEU A 150 4.92 -23.07 -13.55
N ALA A 151 3.68 -23.55 -13.71
CA ALA A 151 3.30 -24.91 -13.37
C ALA A 151 4.01 -25.94 -14.26
N THR A 152 4.11 -25.69 -15.58
CA THR A 152 4.77 -26.57 -16.55
C THR A 152 6.28 -26.41 -16.58
N GLY A 153 6.86 -25.46 -15.83
CA GLY A 153 8.30 -25.17 -15.83
C GLY A 153 8.80 -24.42 -17.06
N SER A 154 7.92 -24.02 -18.00
CA SER A 154 8.31 -23.18 -19.15
C SER A 154 8.72 -21.76 -18.72
N ILE A 155 8.24 -21.29 -17.57
CA ILE A 155 8.75 -20.13 -16.86
C ILE A 155 9.39 -20.64 -15.57
N PRO A 156 10.71 -20.42 -15.36
CA PRO A 156 11.36 -20.80 -14.11
C PRO A 156 10.72 -20.13 -12.89
N LEU A 157 10.44 -20.91 -11.82
CA LEU A 157 9.88 -20.41 -10.58
C LEU A 157 10.95 -19.65 -9.77
N THR A 158 11.44 -18.59 -10.34
CA THR A 158 12.48 -17.70 -9.77
C THR A 158 12.15 -16.23 -10.04
N HIS A 159 12.77 -15.33 -9.29
CA HIS A 159 12.62 -13.90 -9.55
C HIS A 159 13.13 -13.50 -10.94
N ASP A 160 14.19 -14.15 -11.41
CA ASP A 160 14.78 -13.87 -12.72
C ASP A 160 13.91 -14.41 -13.86
N GLY A 161 13.33 -15.61 -13.72
CA GLY A 161 12.35 -16.14 -14.66
C GLY A 161 11.17 -15.19 -14.85
N LEU A 162 10.60 -14.70 -13.74
CA LEU A 162 9.53 -13.70 -13.78
C LEU A 162 9.98 -12.33 -14.29
N HIS A 163 11.28 -12.00 -14.27
CA HIS A 163 11.76 -10.71 -14.74
C HIS A 163 11.65 -10.54 -16.26
N GLN A 164 11.70 -11.63 -17.00
CA GLN A 164 11.61 -11.64 -18.46
C GLN A 164 10.16 -11.52 -18.96
N GLU A 165 9.18 -11.71 -18.08
CA GLU A 165 7.77 -11.84 -18.43
C GLU A 165 7.03 -10.50 -18.54
N THR A 166 6.00 -10.47 -19.42
CA THR A 166 5.13 -9.31 -19.66
C THR A 166 3.65 -9.74 -19.59
N PRO A 167 2.70 -8.83 -19.31
CA PRO A 167 2.88 -7.40 -18.95
C PRO A 167 3.34 -7.24 -17.49
N TRP A 168 4.27 -6.36 -17.26
CA TRP A 168 4.97 -6.20 -15.98
C TRP A 168 4.07 -5.99 -14.76
N ARG A 169 2.91 -5.34 -14.93
CA ARG A 169 1.95 -5.12 -13.84
C ARG A 169 1.35 -6.42 -13.32
N THR A 170 0.99 -7.31 -14.23
CA THR A 170 0.48 -8.65 -13.91
C THR A 170 1.56 -9.49 -13.24
N VAL A 171 2.76 -9.47 -13.82
CA VAL A 171 3.93 -10.16 -13.27
C VAL A 171 4.28 -9.68 -11.86
N THR A 172 4.26 -8.36 -11.63
CA THR A 172 4.57 -7.80 -10.30
C THR A 172 3.52 -8.24 -9.28
N HIS A 173 2.23 -8.21 -9.63
CA HIS A 173 1.18 -8.65 -8.72
C HIS A 173 1.27 -10.14 -8.40
N LEU A 174 1.53 -10.98 -9.41
CA LEU A 174 1.73 -12.42 -9.20
C LEU A 174 2.97 -12.70 -8.34
N ARG A 175 4.08 -12.00 -8.59
CA ARG A 175 5.30 -12.10 -7.77
C ARG A 175 5.04 -11.71 -6.31
N ASP A 176 4.29 -10.64 -6.06
CA ASP A 176 3.91 -10.23 -4.71
C ASP A 176 3.11 -11.34 -4.01
N LEU A 177 2.17 -12.01 -4.71
CA LEU A 177 1.42 -13.15 -4.18
C LEU A 177 2.31 -14.37 -3.89
N LEU A 178 3.22 -14.70 -4.79
CA LEU A 178 4.18 -15.81 -4.62
C LEU A 178 5.13 -15.57 -3.42
N MET A 179 5.54 -14.33 -3.21
CA MET A 179 6.35 -13.95 -2.03
C MET A 179 5.53 -13.97 -0.74
N ASP A 180 4.29 -13.50 -0.79
CA ASP A 180 3.41 -13.44 0.39
C ASP A 180 2.98 -14.85 0.84
N SER A 181 2.77 -15.78 -0.11
CA SER A 181 2.51 -17.18 0.16
C SER A 181 3.74 -18.01 0.53
N GLY A 182 4.95 -17.46 0.44
CA GLY A 182 6.21 -18.16 0.74
C GLY A 182 6.74 -19.08 -0.37
N VAL A 183 6.12 -19.07 -1.55
CA VAL A 183 6.57 -19.83 -2.73
C VAL A 183 7.88 -19.25 -3.29
N LEU A 184 8.03 -17.94 -3.25
CA LEU A 184 9.28 -17.25 -3.60
C LEU A 184 9.90 -16.57 -2.36
N PRO A 185 11.24 -16.48 -2.29
CA PRO A 185 11.91 -15.71 -1.26
C PRO A 185 11.45 -14.25 -1.25
N ARG A 186 11.37 -13.63 -0.07
CA ARG A 186 11.00 -12.22 0.04
C ARG A 186 12.11 -11.32 -0.49
N LEU A 187 11.81 -10.52 -1.50
CA LEU A 187 12.65 -9.44 -1.99
C LEU A 187 11.92 -8.10 -1.83
N ASP A 188 12.70 -7.05 -1.59
CA ASP A 188 12.12 -5.71 -1.54
C ASP A 188 11.56 -5.32 -2.91
N ARG A 189 10.25 -5.11 -2.97
CA ARG A 189 9.55 -4.78 -4.19
C ARG A 189 10.05 -3.50 -4.85
N GLN A 190 10.40 -2.49 -4.06
CA GLN A 190 10.89 -1.23 -4.61
C GLN A 190 12.28 -1.39 -5.22
N LEU A 191 13.07 -2.33 -4.71
CA LEU A 191 14.36 -2.68 -5.28
C LEU A 191 14.20 -3.33 -6.66
N ILE A 192 13.26 -4.28 -6.79
CA ILE A 192 12.93 -4.94 -8.08
C ILE A 192 12.46 -3.92 -9.11
N LEU A 193 11.53 -3.03 -8.71
CA LEU A 193 11.02 -1.97 -9.59
C LEU A 193 12.10 -0.95 -9.99
N TYR A 194 13.07 -0.70 -9.11
CA TYR A 194 14.20 0.15 -9.43
C TYR A 194 15.15 -0.52 -10.42
N GLN A 195 15.48 -1.80 -10.24
CA GLN A 195 16.35 -2.56 -11.16
C GLN A 195 15.77 -2.56 -12.57
N ARG A 196 14.47 -2.87 -12.70
CA ARG A 196 13.80 -2.85 -13.99
C ARG A 196 13.85 -1.49 -14.66
N TRP A 197 13.46 -0.44 -13.93
CA TRP A 197 13.52 0.93 -14.42
C TRP A 197 14.91 1.31 -14.86
N LEU A 198 15.94 0.88 -14.12
CA LEU A 198 17.36 1.14 -14.46
C LEU A 198 17.75 0.50 -15.78
N THR A 199 17.37 -0.76 -16.00
CA THR A 199 17.61 -1.47 -17.26
C THR A 199 16.97 -0.73 -18.43
N GLU A 200 15.68 -0.38 -18.30
CA GLU A 200 14.93 0.38 -19.31
C GLU A 200 15.58 1.75 -19.56
N ARG A 201 15.97 2.46 -18.49
CA ARG A 201 16.58 3.79 -18.59
C ARG A 201 17.96 3.76 -19.25
N LEU A 202 18.82 2.78 -18.91
CA LEU A 202 20.14 2.65 -19.52
C LEU A 202 20.05 2.31 -21.02
N ALA A 203 19.04 1.58 -21.44
CA ALA A 203 18.80 1.28 -22.85
C ALA A 203 18.47 2.53 -23.69
N THR A 204 17.93 3.60 -23.09
CA THR A 204 17.63 4.87 -23.79
C THR A 204 18.86 5.79 -23.94
N ILE A 205 20.02 5.43 -23.40
CA ILE A 205 21.23 6.26 -23.49
C ILE A 205 22.05 5.80 -24.68
N GLU A 206 22.18 6.66 -25.68
CA GLU A 206 22.84 6.35 -26.95
C GLU A 206 24.36 6.24 -26.77
N GLU A 207 24.97 7.19 -26.07
CA GLU A 207 26.42 7.26 -25.87
C GLU A 207 26.93 6.09 -24.97
N PRO A 208 27.78 5.18 -25.49
CA PRO A 208 28.23 4.01 -24.75
C PRO A 208 29.00 4.33 -23.46
N GLU A 209 29.84 5.38 -23.48
CA GLU A 209 30.65 5.80 -22.33
C GLU A 209 29.75 6.34 -21.22
N HIS A 210 28.75 7.17 -21.55
CA HIS A 210 27.77 7.66 -20.60
C HIS A 210 26.95 6.52 -20.02
N ARG A 211 26.51 5.58 -20.86
CA ARG A 211 25.75 4.39 -20.42
C ARG A 211 26.56 3.55 -19.44
N GLN A 212 27.83 3.32 -19.72
CA GLN A 212 28.71 2.56 -18.85
C GLN A 212 28.97 3.27 -17.52
N LEU A 213 29.23 4.58 -17.57
CA LEU A 213 29.47 5.39 -16.38
C LEU A 213 28.25 5.42 -15.46
N LEU A 214 27.06 5.63 -16.03
CA LEU A 214 25.80 5.61 -15.29
C LEU A 214 25.46 4.21 -14.75
N ARG A 215 25.78 3.13 -15.49
CA ARG A 215 25.64 1.77 -15.00
C ARG A 215 26.50 1.54 -13.77
N HIS A 216 27.78 1.97 -13.79
CA HIS A 216 28.67 1.86 -12.63
C HIS A 216 28.17 2.64 -11.43
N PHE A 217 27.76 3.90 -11.63
CA PHE A 217 27.17 4.72 -10.57
C PHE A 217 25.91 4.08 -9.98
N ALA A 218 24.99 3.65 -10.84
CA ALA A 218 23.71 3.07 -10.40
C ALA A 218 23.90 1.73 -9.70
N THR A 219 24.79 0.86 -10.18
CA THR A 219 25.02 -0.47 -9.62
C THR A 219 25.84 -0.40 -8.32
N TRP A 220 27.01 0.22 -8.37
CA TRP A 220 27.95 0.16 -7.26
C TRP A 220 27.71 1.20 -6.16
N HIS A 221 27.05 2.31 -6.49
CA HIS A 221 26.76 3.32 -5.50
C HIS A 221 25.28 3.31 -5.10
N GLN A 222 24.36 3.44 -6.04
CA GLN A 222 22.94 3.59 -5.71
C GLN A 222 22.29 2.27 -5.25
N MET A 223 22.49 1.19 -6.00
CA MET A 223 21.90 -0.11 -5.67
C MET A 223 22.43 -0.65 -4.35
N ARG A 224 23.75 -0.50 -4.08
CA ARG A 224 24.34 -0.87 -2.79
C ARG A 224 23.68 -0.14 -1.62
N ARG A 225 23.46 1.19 -1.77
CA ARG A 225 22.76 2.00 -0.75
C ARG A 225 21.31 1.56 -0.55
N LEU A 226 20.60 1.25 -1.64
CA LEU A 226 19.21 0.76 -1.55
C LEU A 226 19.16 -0.61 -0.88
N ARG A 227 20.04 -1.55 -1.23
CA ARG A 227 20.11 -2.87 -0.58
C ARG A 227 20.37 -2.75 0.91
N ALA A 228 21.36 -2.00 1.33
CA ALA A 228 21.67 -1.77 2.74
C ALA A 228 20.51 -1.11 3.52
N LYS A 229 19.64 -0.34 2.85
CA LYS A 229 18.43 0.19 3.47
C LYS A 229 17.32 -0.86 3.51
N ALA A 230 17.18 -1.68 2.46
CA ALA A 230 16.18 -2.74 2.38
C ALA A 230 16.40 -3.82 3.45
N GLU A 231 17.64 -4.11 3.81
CA GLU A 231 18.02 -5.02 4.90
C GLU A 231 17.50 -4.54 6.27
N LYS A 232 17.43 -3.22 6.47
CA LYS A 232 17.01 -2.63 7.75
C LYS A 232 15.50 -2.41 7.82
N ALA A 233 14.88 -2.04 6.71
CA ALA A 233 13.45 -1.79 6.63
C ALA A 233 13.00 -1.76 5.15
N PRO A 234 11.72 -2.11 4.86
CA PRO A 234 11.17 -2.04 3.51
C PRO A 234 11.36 -0.66 2.89
N LEU A 235 11.79 -0.62 1.63
CA LEU A 235 12.02 0.64 0.92
C LEU A 235 10.71 1.37 0.63
N GLY A 236 10.71 2.66 0.88
CA GLY A 236 9.62 3.53 0.46
C GLY A 236 9.75 3.97 -0.99
N ARG A 237 8.62 4.20 -1.65
CA ARG A 237 8.56 4.71 -3.02
C ARG A 237 9.30 6.05 -3.20
N SER A 238 9.29 6.91 -2.20
CA SER A 238 10.03 8.18 -2.21
C SER A 238 11.54 7.99 -2.30
N GLN A 239 12.08 6.96 -1.63
CA GLN A 239 13.51 6.67 -1.65
C GLN A 239 13.97 6.21 -3.03
N THR A 240 13.23 5.30 -3.67
CA THR A 240 13.54 4.83 -5.03
C THR A 240 13.31 5.92 -6.07
N ASN A 241 12.26 6.75 -5.94
CA ASN A 241 12.04 7.89 -6.83
C ASN A 241 13.17 8.93 -6.72
N HIS A 242 13.66 9.22 -5.52
CA HIS A 242 14.81 10.10 -5.35
C HIS A 242 16.06 9.53 -6.05
N THR A 243 16.33 8.24 -5.88
CA THR A 243 17.45 7.56 -6.56
C THR A 243 17.29 7.56 -8.09
N LYS A 244 16.05 7.39 -8.60
CA LYS A 244 15.76 7.52 -10.03
C LYS A 244 16.05 8.94 -10.54
N GLN A 245 15.68 9.96 -9.77
CA GLN A 245 16.00 11.35 -10.11
C GLN A 245 17.52 11.60 -10.14
N GLU A 246 18.28 11.06 -9.18
CA GLU A 246 19.75 11.17 -9.17
C GLU A 246 20.36 10.59 -10.45
N VAL A 247 19.92 9.39 -10.89
CA VAL A 247 20.43 8.77 -12.14
C VAL A 247 19.96 9.55 -13.38
N THR A 248 18.71 10.02 -13.39
CA THR A 248 18.17 10.80 -14.51
C THR A 248 18.93 12.11 -14.70
N GLN A 249 19.16 12.83 -13.59
CA GLN A 249 19.90 14.10 -13.64
C GLN A 249 21.39 13.90 -13.91
N ALA A 250 21.97 12.78 -13.50
CA ALA A 250 23.31 12.41 -13.89
C ALA A 250 23.43 12.22 -15.41
N GLY A 251 22.48 11.52 -16.03
CA GLY A 251 22.44 11.35 -17.49
C GLY A 251 22.23 12.68 -18.23
N ALA A 252 21.34 13.54 -17.71
CA ALA A 252 21.12 14.86 -18.28
C ALA A 252 22.38 15.76 -18.18
N PHE A 253 23.12 15.67 -17.06
CA PHE A 253 24.38 16.39 -16.92
C PHE A 253 25.43 15.91 -17.92
N LEU A 254 25.59 14.60 -18.10
CA LEU A 254 26.55 14.06 -19.07
C LEU A 254 26.23 14.50 -20.51
N ALA A 255 24.95 14.41 -20.91
CA ALA A 255 24.51 14.86 -22.22
C ALA A 255 24.73 16.37 -22.42
N TRP A 256 24.43 17.18 -21.41
CA TRP A 256 24.67 18.61 -21.45
C TRP A 256 26.17 18.93 -21.54
N LEU A 257 27.04 18.26 -20.75
CA LEU A 257 28.48 18.49 -20.77
C LEU A 257 29.07 18.12 -22.14
N ALA A 258 28.62 17.02 -22.74
CA ALA A 258 29.00 16.62 -24.09
C ALA A 258 28.59 17.66 -25.15
N SER A 259 27.40 18.28 -25.00
CA SER A 259 26.98 19.38 -25.88
C SER A 259 27.86 20.63 -25.78
N GLN A 260 28.62 20.78 -24.68
CA GLN A 260 29.66 21.80 -24.50
C GLN A 260 31.03 21.34 -25.05
N GLY A 261 31.10 20.17 -25.70
CA GLY A 261 32.32 19.61 -26.27
C GLY A 261 33.31 19.05 -25.22
N ARG A 262 32.84 18.70 -24.02
CA ARG A 262 33.67 18.23 -22.93
C ARG A 262 33.30 16.85 -22.41
N ALA A 263 34.27 16.05 -22.11
CA ALA A 263 34.12 14.80 -21.36
C ALA A 263 34.13 15.05 -19.84
N ILE A 264 33.62 14.09 -19.07
CA ILE A 264 33.51 14.23 -17.59
C ILE A 264 34.85 14.49 -16.92
N GLY A 265 35.94 13.90 -17.43
CA GLY A 265 37.31 14.13 -16.94
C GLY A 265 37.84 15.54 -17.18
N GLN A 266 37.25 16.28 -18.11
CA GLN A 266 37.62 17.65 -18.49
C GLN A 266 36.69 18.71 -17.91
N CYS A 267 35.73 18.30 -17.04
CA CYS A 267 34.78 19.21 -16.41
C CYS A 267 35.47 20.26 -15.56
N GLN A 268 35.07 21.51 -15.70
CA GLN A 268 35.60 22.70 -15.02
C GLN A 268 34.60 23.26 -14.03
N GLN A 269 35.04 24.14 -13.13
CA GLN A 269 34.16 24.81 -12.15
C GLN A 269 33.04 25.61 -12.85
N ALA A 270 33.39 26.29 -13.95
CA ALA A 270 32.42 27.04 -14.74
C ALA A 270 31.27 26.17 -15.27
N ASP A 271 31.54 24.88 -15.59
CA ASP A 271 30.50 23.95 -16.06
C ASP A 271 29.53 23.59 -14.92
N ILE A 272 30.07 23.37 -13.71
CA ILE A 272 29.24 23.11 -12.51
C ILE A 272 28.35 24.30 -12.19
N ASP A 273 28.93 25.51 -12.24
CA ASP A 273 28.20 26.74 -11.97
C ASP A 273 27.11 27.02 -13.00
N ALA A 274 27.45 26.88 -14.30
CA ALA A 274 26.49 27.03 -15.41
C ALA A 274 25.37 25.98 -15.34
N TRP A 275 25.72 24.71 -15.04
CA TRP A 275 24.71 23.66 -14.87
C TRP A 275 23.71 23.98 -13.78
N HIS A 276 24.16 24.40 -12.61
CA HIS A 276 23.28 24.65 -11.46
C HIS A 276 22.53 25.99 -11.55
N THR A 277 23.10 27.01 -12.22
CA THR A 277 22.47 28.32 -12.41
C THR A 277 21.16 28.22 -13.20
N ALA A 278 21.08 27.34 -14.19
CA ALA A 278 19.88 27.20 -15.03
C ALA A 278 18.67 26.64 -14.23
N SER A 279 18.86 25.82 -13.21
CA SER A 279 17.81 25.39 -12.27
C SER A 279 18.41 24.60 -11.09
N LEU A 280 18.68 25.28 -10.01
CA LEU A 280 19.28 24.64 -8.83
C LEU A 280 18.39 23.52 -8.26
N ALA A 281 17.09 23.75 -8.11
CA ALA A 281 16.15 22.78 -7.54
C ALA A 281 16.05 21.50 -8.35
N THR A 282 15.90 21.61 -9.67
CA THR A 282 15.72 20.49 -10.59
C THR A 282 17.03 19.73 -10.82
N ARG A 283 18.17 20.42 -10.85
CA ARG A 283 19.48 19.84 -11.16
C ARG A 283 20.27 19.36 -9.95
N ARG A 284 19.84 19.69 -8.75
CA ARG A 284 20.46 19.29 -7.47
C ARG A 284 20.64 17.75 -7.34
N PRO A 285 19.73 16.88 -7.78
CA PRO A 285 19.96 15.43 -7.69
C PRO A 285 21.21 14.94 -8.40
N SER A 286 21.75 15.68 -9.41
CA SER A 286 23.01 15.34 -10.07
C SER A 286 24.22 15.40 -9.13
N GLN A 287 24.15 16.16 -8.03
CA GLN A 287 25.25 16.30 -7.08
C GLN A 287 25.72 14.98 -6.46
N SER A 288 24.81 13.99 -6.31
CA SER A 288 25.16 12.66 -5.82
C SER A 288 26.13 11.96 -6.78
N PHE A 289 25.86 12.06 -8.08
CA PHE A 289 26.70 11.55 -9.15
C PHE A 289 28.05 12.30 -9.23
N LEU A 290 28.02 13.62 -9.20
CA LEU A 290 29.23 14.44 -9.25
C LEU A 290 30.17 14.14 -8.08
N ARG A 291 29.65 14.04 -6.85
CA ARG A 291 30.45 13.63 -5.69
C ARG A 291 31.03 12.23 -5.85
N TRP A 292 30.28 11.29 -6.46
CA TRP A 292 30.77 9.96 -6.74
C TRP A 292 31.88 9.98 -7.78
N CYS A 293 31.75 10.76 -8.88
CA CYS A 293 32.78 10.93 -9.89
C CYS A 293 34.08 11.52 -9.31
N MET A 294 33.96 12.56 -8.50
CA MET A 294 35.12 13.15 -7.81
C MET A 294 35.83 12.18 -6.87
N ARG A 295 35.08 11.38 -6.09
CA ARG A 295 35.63 10.39 -5.17
C ARG A 295 36.31 9.22 -5.88
N THR A 296 35.85 8.88 -7.09
CA THR A 296 36.38 7.77 -7.88
C THR A 296 37.44 8.22 -8.91
N GLY A 297 37.88 9.48 -8.86
CA GLY A 297 38.86 10.05 -9.75
C GLY A 297 38.43 10.20 -11.22
N ARG A 298 37.12 10.15 -11.49
CA ARG A 298 36.54 10.24 -12.85
C ARG A 298 36.35 11.70 -13.31
N MET A 299 36.41 12.65 -12.40
CA MET A 299 36.42 14.08 -12.67
C MET A 299 37.30 14.81 -11.65
N PRO A 300 37.76 16.04 -11.96
CA PRO A 300 38.51 16.88 -11.05
C PRO A 300 37.68 17.18 -9.77
N ARG A 301 38.38 17.54 -8.69
CA ARG A 301 37.74 18.00 -7.45
C ARG A 301 37.23 19.44 -7.64
N LEU A 302 35.92 19.61 -7.70
CA LEU A 302 35.24 20.89 -7.94
C LEU A 302 34.29 21.19 -6.75
N THR A 303 33.94 22.46 -6.59
CA THR A 303 33.01 22.90 -5.56
C THR A 303 31.56 22.75 -6.04
N LEU A 304 30.71 22.13 -5.25
CA LEU A 304 29.28 22.01 -5.55
C LEU A 304 28.47 23.04 -4.75
N PRO A 305 27.38 23.57 -5.33
CA PRO A 305 26.52 24.51 -4.62
C PRO A 305 25.99 23.91 -3.29
N PRO A 306 25.89 24.73 -2.23
CA PRO A 306 25.39 24.27 -0.94
C PRO A 306 23.95 23.81 -1.02
N ALA A 307 23.54 23.05 0.00
CA ALA A 307 22.15 22.65 0.13
C ALA A 307 21.26 23.86 0.45
N VAL A 308 20.30 24.16 -0.40
CA VAL A 308 19.23 25.09 -0.05
C VAL A 308 18.35 24.42 1.01
N ILE A 309 18.31 24.98 2.20
CA ILE A 309 17.39 24.54 3.24
C ILE A 309 16.01 25.09 2.85
N THR A 310 15.13 24.22 2.37
CA THR A 310 13.72 24.57 2.23
C THR A 310 13.16 24.80 3.62
N GLN A 311 12.61 25.99 3.86
CA GLN A 311 11.91 26.28 5.10
C GLN A 311 10.77 25.27 5.29
N ASP A 312 10.63 24.75 6.52
CA ASP A 312 9.47 23.95 6.88
C ASP A 312 8.18 24.76 6.67
N PRO A 313 7.09 24.15 6.21
CA PRO A 313 5.84 24.87 6.03
C PRO A 313 5.41 25.53 7.35
N GLU A 314 4.88 26.75 7.27
CA GLU A 314 4.38 27.49 8.41
C GLU A 314 3.46 26.61 9.29
N PRO A 315 3.75 26.46 10.58
CA PRO A 315 2.99 25.59 11.47
C PRO A 315 1.57 26.11 11.69
N LEU A 316 0.66 25.24 12.04
CA LEU A 316 -0.66 25.65 12.52
C LEU A 316 -0.53 26.33 13.89
N HIS A 317 -1.36 27.34 14.13
CA HIS A 317 -1.53 27.87 15.49
C HIS A 317 -2.04 26.76 16.43
N GLN A 318 -1.59 26.76 17.67
CA GLN A 318 -1.93 25.76 18.69
C GLN A 318 -3.45 25.54 18.81
N HIS A 319 -4.22 26.63 18.93
CA HIS A 319 -5.68 26.53 19.03
C HIS A 319 -6.31 25.81 17.85
N ARG A 320 -5.86 26.10 16.62
CA ARG A 320 -6.38 25.45 15.42
C ARG A 320 -6.00 23.97 15.38
N ARG A 321 -4.78 23.60 15.78
CA ARG A 321 -4.35 22.21 15.90
C ARG A 321 -5.23 21.44 16.87
N LEU A 322 -5.49 22.00 18.06
CA LEU A 322 -6.34 21.38 19.07
C LEU A 322 -7.81 21.32 18.65
N ALA A 323 -8.33 22.33 17.95
CA ALA A 323 -9.67 22.31 17.40
C ALA A 323 -9.85 21.17 16.34
N ILE A 324 -8.88 21.00 15.46
CA ILE A 324 -8.86 19.89 14.49
C ILE A 324 -8.81 18.55 15.22
N LEU A 325 -7.95 18.42 16.24
CA LEU A 325 -7.83 17.18 17.02
C LEU A 325 -9.14 16.82 17.71
N ARG A 326 -9.79 17.79 18.41
CA ARG A 326 -11.10 17.57 19.06
C ARG A 326 -12.16 17.08 18.07
N ARG A 327 -12.25 17.73 16.90
CA ARG A 327 -13.18 17.30 15.86
C ARG A 327 -12.89 15.87 15.41
N VAL A 328 -11.62 15.54 15.12
CA VAL A 328 -11.23 14.21 14.67
C VAL A 328 -11.54 13.13 15.70
N LEU A 329 -11.42 13.45 16.99
CA LEU A 329 -11.74 12.50 18.07
C LEU A 329 -13.26 12.30 18.27
N ASN A 330 -14.09 13.33 18.03
CA ASN A 330 -15.51 13.31 18.35
C ASN A 330 -16.43 13.06 17.15
N ASP A 331 -15.92 13.15 15.91
CA ASP A 331 -16.75 13.00 14.72
C ASP A 331 -16.66 11.54 14.18
N ASP A 332 -17.65 10.75 14.55
CA ASP A 332 -17.76 9.34 14.16
C ASP A 332 -18.11 9.12 12.69
N SER A 333 -18.54 10.18 11.97
CA SER A 333 -18.74 10.11 10.52
C SER A 333 -17.44 9.98 9.73
N LEU A 334 -16.32 10.37 10.33
CA LEU A 334 -15.00 10.31 9.71
C LEU A 334 -14.42 8.87 9.73
N PRO A 335 -13.73 8.45 8.67
CA PRO A 335 -13.13 7.11 8.61
C PRO A 335 -12.13 6.87 9.74
N LEU A 336 -12.30 5.80 10.54
CA LEU A 336 -11.43 5.42 11.67
C LEU A 336 -9.94 5.49 11.32
N ARG A 337 -9.56 4.97 10.16
CA ARG A 337 -8.18 5.01 9.66
C ARG A 337 -7.61 6.42 9.57
N ALA A 338 -8.39 7.37 9.07
CA ALA A 338 -7.95 8.76 8.94
C ALA A 338 -7.90 9.45 10.30
N ARG A 339 -8.83 9.13 11.21
CA ARG A 339 -8.88 9.65 12.58
C ARG A 339 -7.63 9.22 13.37
N VAL A 340 -7.29 7.92 13.36
CA VAL A 340 -6.07 7.42 14.03
C VAL A 340 -4.81 8.05 13.47
N ALA A 341 -4.67 8.11 12.14
CA ALA A 341 -3.50 8.75 11.53
C ALA A 341 -3.40 10.25 11.87
N ALA A 342 -4.54 10.96 11.94
CA ALA A 342 -4.58 12.36 12.33
C ALA A 342 -4.13 12.57 13.79
N ALA A 343 -4.55 11.70 14.72
CA ALA A 343 -4.11 11.74 16.11
C ALA A 343 -2.59 11.55 16.21
N LEU A 344 -1.99 10.59 15.48
CA LEU A 344 -0.55 10.37 15.44
C LEU A 344 0.22 11.57 14.86
N VAL A 345 -0.34 12.27 13.87
CA VAL A 345 0.26 13.50 13.32
C VAL A 345 0.16 14.66 14.31
N LEU A 346 -1.03 14.88 14.88
CA LEU A 346 -1.34 16.08 15.64
C LEU A 346 -0.87 16.05 17.11
N LEU A 347 -0.76 14.85 17.71
CA LEU A 347 -0.25 14.67 19.08
C LEU A 347 1.23 14.31 19.10
N TYR A 348 1.62 13.31 18.31
CA TYR A 348 2.98 12.75 18.37
C TYR A 348 3.88 13.22 17.23
N ALA A 349 3.43 14.21 16.46
CA ALA A 349 4.19 14.82 15.36
C ALA A 349 4.71 13.81 14.32
N GLN A 350 4.12 12.61 14.21
CA GLN A 350 4.66 11.57 13.34
C GLN A 350 4.50 11.92 11.85
N PRO A 351 5.56 11.75 11.05
CA PRO A 351 5.44 11.92 9.60
C PRO A 351 4.61 10.79 8.99
N VAL A 352 3.76 11.12 8.02
CA VAL A 352 2.87 10.14 7.36
C VAL A 352 3.64 8.94 6.79
N SER A 353 4.86 9.18 6.29
CA SER A 353 5.74 8.12 5.78
C SER A 353 6.17 7.11 6.85
N ARG A 354 6.14 7.47 8.12
CA ARG A 354 6.42 6.60 9.25
C ARG A 354 5.15 5.94 9.76
N ILE A 355 4.05 6.69 9.86
CA ILE A 355 2.74 6.17 10.28
C ILE A 355 2.33 4.96 9.44
N VAL A 356 2.47 5.01 8.11
CA VAL A 356 2.12 3.87 7.24
C VAL A 356 3.00 2.63 7.45
N ARG A 357 4.14 2.77 8.14
CA ARG A 357 5.06 1.67 8.43
C ARG A 357 4.89 1.07 9.81
N LEU A 358 4.00 1.60 10.62
CA LEU A 358 3.64 0.98 11.89
C LEU A 358 3.02 -0.38 11.63
N THR A 359 3.41 -1.33 12.44
CA THR A 359 2.85 -2.69 12.45
C THR A 359 1.84 -2.83 13.58
N ILE A 360 1.08 -3.92 13.60
CA ILE A 360 0.18 -4.24 14.72
C ILE A 360 1.01 -4.44 15.99
N ASN A 361 2.19 -5.05 15.86
CA ASN A 361 3.08 -5.32 16.99
C ASN A 361 3.70 -4.06 17.60
N ASP A 362 3.64 -2.91 16.89
CA ASP A 362 4.03 -1.62 17.44
C ASP A 362 2.96 -1.03 18.38
N VAL A 363 1.79 -1.65 18.50
CA VAL A 363 0.72 -1.24 19.41
C VAL A 363 0.54 -2.32 20.46
N THR A 364 0.72 -1.95 21.73
CA THR A 364 0.50 -2.84 22.88
C THR A 364 -0.71 -2.33 23.66
N ASP A 365 -1.65 -3.20 23.96
CA ASP A 365 -2.83 -2.96 24.78
C ASP A 365 -2.77 -3.92 25.98
N ASP A 366 -2.59 -3.38 27.18
CA ASP A 366 -2.49 -4.12 28.44
C ASP A 366 -3.75 -3.99 29.31
N GLU A 367 -4.92 -3.74 28.70
CA GLU A 367 -6.23 -3.50 29.31
C GLU A 367 -6.37 -2.13 30.00
N THR A 368 -5.31 -1.60 30.59
CA THR A 368 -5.31 -0.32 31.30
C THR A 368 -4.74 0.80 30.44
N THR A 369 -3.74 0.49 29.64
CA THR A 369 -3.00 1.48 28.84
C THR A 369 -2.74 0.96 27.44
N VAL A 370 -2.99 1.78 26.44
CA VAL A 370 -2.54 1.50 25.08
C VAL A 370 -1.27 2.30 24.82
N THR A 371 -0.25 1.62 24.34
CA THR A 371 1.03 2.26 23.96
C THR A 371 1.34 2.03 22.49
N VAL A 372 2.09 2.94 21.88
CA VAL A 372 2.57 2.81 20.50
C VAL A 372 4.08 3.02 20.43
N GLN A 373 4.77 2.11 19.74
CA GLN A 373 6.23 2.13 19.58
C GLN A 373 6.64 3.19 18.54
N LEU A 374 6.75 4.44 18.97
CA LEU A 374 7.22 5.55 18.14
C LEU A 374 8.72 5.82 18.34
N GLY A 375 9.25 5.54 19.50
CA GLY A 375 10.63 5.69 19.93
C GLY A 375 10.87 4.79 21.14
N ASP A 376 11.78 5.18 22.03
CA ASP A 376 12.10 4.48 23.26
C ASP A 376 12.07 5.47 24.43
N PRO A 377 11.20 5.27 25.43
CA PRO A 377 10.21 4.18 25.59
C PRO A 377 8.98 4.30 24.64
N PRO A 378 8.11 3.26 24.59
CA PRO A 378 6.82 3.32 23.92
C PRO A 378 5.98 4.51 24.41
N SER A 379 5.27 5.16 23.51
CA SER A 379 4.46 6.34 23.81
C SER A 379 3.06 5.93 24.26
N PRO A 380 2.58 6.32 25.46
CA PRO A 380 1.23 6.03 25.89
C PRO A 380 0.21 6.85 25.10
N LEU A 381 -0.93 6.25 24.79
CA LEU A 381 -2.06 6.94 24.15
C LEU A 381 -3.04 7.42 25.22
N PRO A 382 -3.46 8.70 25.20
CA PRO A 382 -4.58 9.18 26.03
C PRO A 382 -5.87 8.43 25.71
N GLU A 383 -6.75 8.23 26.69
CA GLU A 383 -7.92 7.38 26.56
C GLU A 383 -8.78 7.61 25.30
N PRO A 384 -9.12 8.83 24.89
CA PRO A 384 -9.88 9.02 23.65
C PRO A 384 -9.16 8.54 22.39
N VAL A 385 -7.81 8.53 22.40
CA VAL A 385 -6.98 8.05 21.27
C VAL A 385 -6.78 6.54 21.38
N ALA A 386 -6.67 6.01 22.61
CA ALA A 386 -6.60 4.59 22.89
C ALA A 386 -7.84 3.87 22.40
N ASP A 387 -9.04 4.36 22.74
CA ASP A 387 -10.31 3.82 22.26
C ASP A 387 -10.45 3.86 20.75
N LEU A 388 -10.02 4.96 20.14
CA LEU A 388 -10.00 5.10 18.69
C LEU A 388 -9.05 4.07 18.05
N MET A 389 -7.90 3.81 18.66
CA MET A 389 -6.93 2.81 18.20
C MET A 389 -7.50 1.39 18.33
N ARG A 390 -8.10 1.05 19.46
CA ARG A 390 -8.79 -0.24 19.68
C ARG A 390 -9.91 -0.46 18.65
N ALA A 391 -10.75 0.54 18.46
CA ALA A 391 -11.82 0.50 17.45
C ALA A 391 -11.28 0.30 16.04
N TYR A 392 -10.20 0.98 15.69
CA TYR A 392 -9.55 0.83 14.39
C TYR A 392 -8.96 -0.57 14.19
N ILE A 393 -8.23 -1.11 15.17
CA ILE A 393 -7.65 -2.45 15.10
C ILE A 393 -8.76 -3.50 14.92
N ARG A 394 -9.86 -3.41 15.67
CA ARG A 394 -11.03 -4.29 15.51
C ARG A 394 -11.65 -4.16 14.11
N SER A 395 -11.79 -2.95 13.58
CA SER A 395 -12.37 -2.70 12.26
C SER A 395 -11.54 -3.31 11.11
N ARG A 396 -10.25 -3.56 11.30
CA ARG A 396 -9.37 -4.16 10.29
C ARG A 396 -9.79 -5.58 9.90
N GLN A 397 -10.43 -6.31 10.79
CA GLN A 397 -10.96 -7.66 10.51
C GLN A 397 -12.05 -7.64 9.43
N HIS A 398 -12.68 -6.48 9.21
CA HIS A 398 -13.75 -6.27 8.24
C HIS A 398 -13.30 -5.50 6.99
N LEU A 399 -12.00 -5.25 6.82
CA LEU A 399 -11.50 -4.56 5.61
C LEU A 399 -11.77 -5.38 4.34
N PRO A 400 -12.14 -4.71 3.23
CA PRO A 400 -12.61 -5.38 2.01
C PRO A 400 -11.54 -6.17 1.24
N TYR A 401 -10.28 -6.07 1.64
CA TYR A 401 -9.16 -6.78 1.00
C TYR A 401 -8.60 -7.84 1.95
N ALA A 402 -8.59 -9.09 1.52
CA ALA A 402 -8.11 -10.23 2.32
C ALA A 402 -6.64 -10.09 2.74
N SER A 403 -5.80 -9.53 1.86
CA SER A 403 -4.41 -9.18 2.19
C SER A 403 -4.26 -8.17 3.34
N SER A 404 -5.36 -7.56 3.79
CA SER A 404 -5.35 -6.59 4.87
C SER A 404 -5.57 -7.21 6.25
N ARG A 405 -6.23 -8.39 6.32
CA ARG A 405 -6.53 -9.06 7.60
C ARG A 405 -5.30 -9.74 8.19
N SER A 406 -4.53 -10.44 7.37
CA SER A 406 -3.27 -11.09 7.75
C SER A 406 -2.06 -10.17 7.69
N SER A 407 -2.26 -8.91 7.27
CA SER A 407 -1.18 -7.95 7.14
C SER A 407 -0.63 -7.53 8.50
N GLN A 408 0.68 -7.60 8.66
CA GLN A 408 1.37 -7.06 9.84
C GLN A 408 1.27 -5.53 9.97
N TRP A 409 0.98 -4.81 8.88
CA TRP A 409 0.95 -3.35 8.87
C TRP A 409 -0.29 -2.81 9.57
N LEU A 410 -0.14 -1.85 10.47
CA LEU A 410 -1.26 -1.15 11.11
C LEU A 410 -2.13 -0.45 10.05
N PHE A 411 -1.52 0.12 9.00
CA PHE A 411 -2.17 0.72 7.83
C PHE A 411 -1.89 -0.09 6.58
N PRO A 412 -2.64 -1.19 6.33
CA PRO A 412 -2.39 -2.05 5.19
C PRO A 412 -2.72 -1.35 3.86
N GLY A 413 -1.92 -1.63 2.84
CA GLY A 413 -2.13 -1.17 1.47
C GLY A 413 -3.10 -2.04 0.69
N ARG A 414 -3.37 -1.65 -0.55
CA ARG A 414 -4.18 -2.46 -1.50
C ARG A 414 -3.42 -3.66 -2.05
N GLN A 415 -2.09 -3.64 -1.97
CA GLN A 415 -1.23 -4.70 -2.48
C GLN A 415 -0.88 -5.66 -1.33
N PRO A 416 -0.86 -6.99 -1.58
CA PRO A 416 -0.50 -7.98 -0.58
C PRO A 416 0.85 -7.67 0.07
N GLY A 417 0.94 -7.84 1.39
CA GLY A 417 2.18 -7.66 2.15
C GLY A 417 2.73 -6.23 2.21
N GLN A 418 2.08 -5.24 1.58
CA GLN A 418 2.58 -3.86 1.52
C GLN A 418 1.79 -2.92 2.42
N PRO A 419 2.48 -1.94 3.04
CA PRO A 419 1.81 -0.86 3.76
C PRO A 419 1.07 0.07 2.80
N MET A 420 0.19 0.89 3.34
CA MET A 420 -0.48 1.95 2.58
C MET A 420 0.55 2.93 1.99
N ASN A 421 0.27 3.43 0.79
CA ASN A 421 1.10 4.48 0.21
C ASN A 421 0.97 5.77 1.04
N PRO A 422 2.08 6.40 1.46
CA PRO A 422 2.05 7.65 2.22
C PRO A 422 1.25 8.77 1.53
N VAL A 423 1.29 8.86 0.20
CA VAL A 423 0.51 9.84 -0.56
C VAL A 423 -0.99 9.59 -0.41
N SER A 424 -1.43 8.31 -0.44
CA SER A 424 -2.83 7.97 -0.21
C SER A 424 -3.29 8.35 1.19
N LEU A 425 -2.46 8.11 2.22
CA LEU A 425 -2.81 8.54 3.58
C LEU A 425 -2.82 10.06 3.71
N GLN A 426 -1.91 10.79 3.03
CA GLN A 426 -1.97 12.26 2.99
C GLN A 426 -3.26 12.78 2.36
N VAL A 427 -3.75 12.13 1.31
CA VAL A 427 -5.05 12.47 0.69
C VAL A 427 -6.17 12.26 1.71
N HIS A 428 -6.25 11.10 2.34
CA HIS A 428 -7.26 10.83 3.36
C HIS A 428 -7.23 11.83 4.53
N LEU A 429 -6.07 12.27 4.96
CA LEU A 429 -5.94 13.31 5.99
C LEU A 429 -6.45 14.67 5.52
N ARG A 430 -6.15 15.05 4.27
CA ARG A 430 -6.66 16.30 3.68
C ARG A 430 -8.16 16.27 3.49
N ASP A 431 -8.72 15.15 3.06
CA ASP A 431 -10.17 14.96 2.86
C ASP A 431 -10.95 15.21 4.16
N ILE A 432 -10.37 14.87 5.31
CA ILE A 432 -10.94 15.18 6.62
C ILE A 432 -10.46 16.54 7.19
N GLY A 433 -9.86 17.41 6.37
CA GLY A 433 -9.43 18.75 6.75
C GLY A 433 -8.21 18.81 7.68
N VAL A 434 -7.37 17.77 7.70
CA VAL A 434 -6.12 17.73 8.47
C VAL A 434 -4.94 18.00 7.54
N PRO A 435 -4.23 19.15 7.65
CA PRO A 435 -3.01 19.41 6.89
C PRO A 435 -1.80 18.73 7.55
N PRO A 436 -1.31 17.58 7.06
CA PRO A 436 -0.41 16.71 7.82
C PRO A 436 0.97 17.37 8.07
N GLN A 437 1.49 18.15 7.13
CA GLN A 437 2.79 18.81 7.27
C GLN A 437 2.75 19.95 8.29
N ARG A 438 1.75 20.85 8.15
CA ARG A 438 1.56 21.99 9.06
C ARG A 438 1.14 21.53 10.46
N GLY A 439 0.29 20.51 10.55
CA GLY A 439 -0.12 19.90 11.81
C GLY A 439 1.05 19.26 12.56
N ARG A 440 1.89 18.50 11.85
CA ARG A 440 3.13 17.93 12.39
C ARG A 440 4.11 19.01 12.86
N ALA A 441 4.34 20.06 12.05
CA ALA A 441 5.22 21.16 12.42
C ALA A 441 4.75 21.87 13.69
N SER A 442 3.44 22.08 13.86
CA SER A 442 2.86 22.63 15.08
C SER A 442 3.03 21.69 16.28
N ALA A 443 2.79 20.39 16.10
CA ALA A 443 2.91 19.41 17.18
C ALA A 443 4.34 19.29 17.70
N ILE A 444 5.33 19.14 16.82
CA ILE A 444 6.74 19.00 17.25
C ILE A 444 7.26 20.27 17.93
N ARG A 445 6.90 21.46 17.43
CA ARG A 445 7.28 22.72 18.08
C ARG A 445 6.73 22.83 19.49
N HIS A 446 5.49 22.39 19.71
CA HIS A 446 4.89 22.37 21.04
C HIS A 446 5.62 21.39 21.97
N LEU A 447 5.91 20.19 21.50
CA LEU A 447 6.57 19.15 22.30
C LEU A 447 7.99 19.56 22.73
N VAL A 448 8.77 20.17 21.83
CA VAL A 448 10.15 20.60 22.15
C VAL A 448 10.20 21.82 23.11
N LEU A 449 9.07 22.49 23.31
CA LEU A 449 8.95 23.54 24.35
C LEU A 449 8.59 22.95 25.72
N GLN A 450 8.05 21.71 25.76
CA GLN A 450 7.62 21.03 26.99
C GLN A 450 8.70 20.14 27.61
N ALA A 451 9.62 19.58 26.78
CA ALA A 451 10.66 18.68 27.24
C ALA A 451 11.96 18.86 26.44
N PRO A 452 13.12 18.47 27.02
CA PRO A 452 14.41 18.57 26.34
C PRO A 452 14.45 17.85 24.99
N ALA A 453 15.13 18.44 23.99
CA ALA A 453 15.22 17.90 22.64
C ALA A 453 15.66 16.43 22.55
N PRO A 454 16.67 15.95 23.31
CA PRO A 454 17.07 14.55 23.28
C PRO A 454 15.97 13.60 23.78
N VAL A 455 15.20 14.02 24.79
CA VAL A 455 14.08 13.23 25.32
C VAL A 455 12.99 13.08 24.27
N ILE A 456 12.60 14.17 23.62
CA ILE A 456 11.62 14.15 22.52
C ILE A 456 12.15 13.34 21.33
N ALA A 457 13.43 13.48 20.99
CA ALA A 457 14.05 12.71 19.92
C ALA A 457 13.94 11.20 20.19
N LYS A 458 14.32 10.77 21.39
CA LYS A 458 14.29 9.37 21.81
C LYS A 458 12.85 8.84 21.87
N ALA A 459 11.96 9.51 22.57
CA ALA A 459 10.57 9.09 22.77
C ALA A 459 9.76 9.01 21.47
N LEU A 460 9.99 9.90 20.52
CA LEU A 460 9.27 9.94 19.24
C LEU A 460 10.08 9.39 18.07
N GLY A 461 11.32 8.92 18.33
CA GLY A 461 12.22 8.35 17.32
C GLY A 461 12.64 9.34 16.25
N TYR A 462 12.88 10.59 16.62
CA TYR A 462 13.48 11.60 15.77
C TYR A 462 15.01 11.55 15.89
N HIS A 463 15.68 12.13 14.90
CA HIS A 463 17.12 12.33 14.99
C HIS A 463 17.42 13.59 15.83
N ASP A 464 18.38 13.52 16.77
CA ASP A 464 18.71 14.61 17.70
C ASP A 464 18.96 15.96 17.00
N LYS A 465 19.67 15.95 15.85
CA LYS A 465 19.89 17.16 15.06
C LYS A 465 18.59 17.84 14.61
N THR A 466 17.53 17.05 14.35
CA THR A 466 16.23 17.59 13.92
C THR A 466 15.53 18.27 15.07
N THR A 467 15.49 17.63 16.24
CA THR A 467 14.84 18.18 17.45
C THR A 467 15.60 19.38 17.97
N THR A 468 16.94 19.37 18.01
CA THR A 468 17.77 20.51 18.41
C THR A 468 17.54 21.73 17.53
N ARG A 469 17.50 21.55 16.19
CA ARG A 469 17.17 22.63 15.27
C ARG A 469 15.78 23.22 15.55
N LEU A 470 14.79 22.37 15.78
CA LEU A 470 13.42 22.81 16.05
C LEU A 470 13.28 23.54 17.40
N VAL A 471 14.06 23.18 18.41
CA VAL A 471 14.16 23.93 19.68
C VAL A 471 14.67 25.35 19.42
N THR A 472 15.75 25.48 18.66
CA THR A 472 16.32 26.77 18.29
C THR A 472 15.31 27.62 17.49
N GLU A 473 14.64 27.05 16.52
CA GLU A 473 13.61 27.71 15.71
C GLU A 473 12.36 28.10 16.51
N ALA A 474 12.02 27.34 17.55
CA ALA A 474 10.87 27.61 18.43
C ALA A 474 11.19 28.60 19.59
N GLY A 475 12.44 29.05 19.72
CA GLY A 475 12.87 29.96 20.79
C GLY A 475 13.05 29.29 22.15
N GLY A 476 13.24 27.96 22.18
CA GLY A 476 13.43 27.20 23.43
C GLY A 476 14.76 27.43 24.09
N THR A 477 14.77 27.57 25.45
CA THR A 477 15.96 27.83 26.26
C THR A 477 16.65 26.58 26.81
N TRP A 478 16.16 25.36 26.44
CA TRP A 478 16.67 24.08 26.93
C TRP A 478 18.14 23.78 26.58
N SER A 479 18.74 24.55 25.65
CA SER A 479 20.15 24.42 25.29
C SER A 479 21.12 24.85 26.43
N ARG A 480 20.61 25.48 27.48
CA ARG A 480 21.39 25.92 28.64
C ARG A 480 21.27 24.98 29.85
N TYR A 481 20.45 23.95 29.76
CA TYR A 481 20.33 22.97 30.82
C TYR A 481 21.40 21.89 30.65
N ALA A 482 22.57 22.10 31.26
CA ALA A 482 23.50 21.02 31.53
C ALA A 482 22.99 20.28 32.79
N PRO A 483 22.87 18.93 32.82
CA PRO A 483 22.67 18.25 34.07
C PRO A 483 23.91 18.54 34.93
N GLY A 484 23.71 19.23 36.04
CA GLY A 484 24.76 19.35 37.05
C GLY A 484 25.04 17.95 37.58
N ASP A 485 26.32 17.63 37.72
CA ASP A 485 26.78 16.46 38.47
C ASP A 485 26.24 16.53 39.89
N HIS A 486 25.30 15.64 40.22
CA HIS A 486 24.88 15.33 41.57
C HIS A 486 24.96 13.85 41.80
#